data_49131e5074ef1d9d0f2a233fd7295fb0
#
_entry.id   49131e5074ef1d9d0f2a233fd7295fb0
#
_cell.length_a   1.000
_cell.length_b   1.000
_cell.length_c   1.000
_cell.angle_alpha   90.00
_cell.angle_beta   90.00
_cell.angle_gamma   90.00
#
_symmetry.space_group_name_H-M   'P 1'
#
loop_
_entity.id
_entity.type
_entity.pdbx_description
1 polymer ?
#
loop_
_entity_poly.entity_id
_entity_poly.type
_entity_poly.pdbx_seq_one_letter_code
_entity_poly.pdbx_strand_id
1 'polypeptide(L)'
;MNYKKEDLLQQPVFAYFNEICQIPHVSGNEKQLSDHLLSWAKNLGLDAAQDKYHNLYIRKPAAPGYEDAPPIMLQAHIDMVGDQTADSTLNFQTDPIEWIVEGDNITTGGKTTLGADDGIGVAMAMAVLADKSLHHPMLEVAFTTMEEVDFSGAVHFHFPIQSNSLINLDGAVDHEILCSSSGGMDANVRLPVQYEAVPQENIGLRVALSGFAGGHSGKEINRGRDNAIAVLGRFLLELKKEIPFTISHLQGGTSYISLSRDAWAELSLKPEDVHTVEEAVQNLQNIMLEEHPVTGKGIHVTCSQSQRPEKAVQPESIITWLVLPTNGIVQMNEMFPNVVASSVNLGLVRLEEDSLFLRFDIRSLPEHMGQFTFERLELLAQLTGASCTSTLSYPSWKLYAQSPLRERAVQVYEKKFSTKPEVTAVHCGLEVGYFFAQKPNLDAICIGPNRWGNHSPSEGMSIESVFRSTDYLIQLLKELK
;
A
#
# COMPACT_ATOMS: atom_id res chain seq x y z
N MET A 1 11.90 -20.84 21.18
CA MET A 1 13.35 -21.20 21.17
C MET A 1 14.15 -19.92 21.26
N ASN A 2 15.36 -19.95 21.85
CA ASN A 2 16.25 -18.78 21.80
C ASN A 2 17.16 -18.94 20.58
N TYR A 3 16.79 -18.32 19.48
CA TYR A 3 17.62 -18.29 18.28
C TYR A 3 18.81 -17.34 18.46
N LYS A 4 19.95 -17.68 17.84
CA LYS A 4 21.12 -16.81 17.76
C LYS A 4 21.40 -16.48 16.29
N LYS A 5 21.87 -15.26 16.02
CA LYS A 5 22.19 -14.82 14.67
C LYS A 5 23.19 -15.75 13.98
N GLU A 6 24.22 -16.20 14.69
CA GLU A 6 25.25 -17.11 14.18
C GLU A 6 24.68 -18.46 13.72
N ASP A 7 23.68 -18.99 14.44
CA ASP A 7 23.01 -20.25 14.08
C ASP A 7 22.10 -20.05 12.87
N LEU A 8 21.40 -18.92 12.78
CA LEU A 8 20.56 -18.57 11.64
C LEU A 8 21.38 -18.40 10.37
N LEU A 9 22.57 -17.82 10.45
CA LEU A 9 23.45 -17.65 9.30
C LEU A 9 23.97 -18.98 8.71
N GLN A 10 23.79 -20.12 9.41
CA GLN A 10 24.02 -21.46 8.83
C GLN A 10 22.83 -21.98 8.02
N GLN A 11 21.69 -21.30 8.06
CA GLN A 11 20.49 -21.65 7.31
C GLN A 11 20.45 -20.84 5.99
N PRO A 12 20.31 -21.49 4.82
CA PRO A 12 20.44 -20.80 3.54
C PRO A 12 19.57 -19.53 3.41
N VAL A 13 18.31 -19.58 3.81
CA VAL A 13 17.39 -18.44 3.69
C VAL A 13 17.88 -17.22 4.49
N PHE A 14 18.35 -17.42 5.72
CA PHE A 14 18.85 -16.31 6.54
C PHE A 14 20.26 -15.86 6.13
N ALA A 15 21.08 -16.77 5.60
CA ALA A 15 22.37 -16.39 5.03
C ALA A 15 22.18 -15.46 3.82
N TYR A 16 21.25 -15.80 2.91
CA TYR A 16 20.91 -14.94 1.76
C TYR A 16 20.23 -13.65 2.17
N PHE A 17 19.32 -13.68 3.14
CA PHE A 17 18.73 -12.45 3.68
C PHE A 17 19.81 -11.52 4.25
N ASN A 18 20.74 -12.05 5.02
CA ASN A 18 21.88 -11.26 5.52
C ASN A 18 22.74 -10.70 4.39
N GLU A 19 22.99 -11.46 3.33
CA GLU A 19 23.75 -11.01 2.15
C GLU A 19 23.04 -9.84 1.45
N ILE A 20 21.71 -9.91 1.29
CA ILE A 20 20.88 -8.82 0.76
C ILE A 20 20.99 -7.57 1.64
N CYS A 21 20.85 -7.71 2.97
CA CYS A 21 20.95 -6.60 3.92
C CYS A 21 22.32 -5.88 3.90
N GLN A 22 23.40 -6.56 3.46
CA GLN A 22 24.72 -5.93 3.35
C GLN A 22 24.85 -5.01 2.11
N ILE A 23 23.90 -5.03 1.18
CA ILE A 23 23.93 -4.25 -0.05
C ILE A 23 22.81 -3.20 0.01
N PRO A 24 23.12 -1.90 -0.03
CA PRO A 24 22.09 -0.85 -0.07
C PRO A 24 21.18 -1.01 -1.30
N HIS A 25 19.85 -1.05 -1.05
CA HIS A 25 18.88 -1.36 -2.11
C HIS A 25 17.52 -0.68 -1.91
N VAL A 26 17.50 0.52 -1.32
CA VAL A 26 16.25 1.32 -1.29
C VAL A 26 15.79 1.62 -2.71
N SER A 27 14.48 1.81 -2.89
CA SER A 27 13.87 2.11 -4.19
C SER A 27 14.61 3.22 -4.93
N GLY A 28 15.00 2.94 -6.18
CA GLY A 28 15.87 3.80 -7.00
C GLY A 28 17.38 3.57 -6.80
N ASN A 29 17.80 2.69 -5.90
CA ASN A 29 19.21 2.32 -5.65
C ASN A 29 19.48 0.81 -5.76
N GLU A 30 18.65 0.07 -6.50
CA GLU A 30 18.67 -1.40 -6.57
C GLU A 30 19.80 -1.96 -7.43
N LYS A 31 20.46 -1.10 -8.23
CA LYS A 31 21.44 -1.55 -9.23
C LYS A 31 22.52 -2.47 -8.65
N GLN A 32 23.07 -2.11 -7.48
CA GLN A 32 24.15 -2.89 -6.88
C GLN A 32 23.68 -4.27 -6.44
N LEU A 33 22.50 -4.37 -5.85
CA LEU A 33 21.90 -5.66 -5.47
C LEU A 33 21.54 -6.48 -6.71
N SER A 34 20.96 -5.87 -7.73
CA SER A 34 20.62 -6.55 -8.98
C SER A 34 21.87 -7.11 -9.68
N ASP A 35 22.96 -6.33 -9.79
CA ASP A 35 24.24 -6.79 -10.36
C ASP A 35 24.84 -7.95 -9.56
N HIS A 36 24.72 -7.90 -8.23
CA HIS A 36 25.16 -8.96 -7.33
C HIS A 36 24.38 -10.25 -7.57
N LEU A 37 23.04 -10.18 -7.57
CA LEU A 37 22.14 -11.32 -7.80
C LEU A 37 22.35 -11.94 -9.19
N LEU A 38 22.56 -11.12 -10.22
CA LEU A 38 22.92 -11.59 -11.57
C LEU A 38 24.22 -12.41 -11.56
N SER A 39 25.24 -11.88 -10.90
CA SER A 39 26.55 -12.56 -10.78
C SER A 39 26.45 -13.85 -9.98
N TRP A 40 25.70 -13.82 -8.88
CA TRP A 40 25.41 -14.97 -8.04
C TRP A 40 24.71 -16.08 -8.83
N ALA A 41 23.65 -15.78 -9.59
CA ALA A 41 22.94 -16.76 -10.39
C ALA A 41 23.83 -17.38 -11.47
N LYS A 42 24.64 -16.57 -12.16
CA LYS A 42 25.60 -17.06 -13.16
C LYS A 42 26.69 -17.95 -12.56
N ASN A 43 27.17 -17.65 -11.36
CA ASN A 43 28.15 -18.48 -10.64
C ASN A 43 27.57 -19.84 -10.24
N LEU A 44 26.25 -19.95 -10.04
CA LEU A 44 25.56 -21.23 -9.86
C LEU A 44 25.36 -22.01 -11.17
N GLY A 45 25.69 -21.42 -12.32
CA GLY A 45 25.48 -22.00 -13.63
C GLY A 45 24.04 -21.87 -14.15
N LEU A 46 23.26 -20.96 -13.58
CA LEU A 46 21.90 -20.69 -14.01
C LEU A 46 21.87 -19.73 -15.19
N ASP A 47 20.86 -19.85 -16.03
CA ASP A 47 20.59 -18.90 -17.11
C ASP A 47 19.93 -17.66 -16.49
N ALA A 48 20.62 -16.52 -16.55
CA ALA A 48 20.19 -15.28 -15.90
C ALA A 48 20.45 -14.05 -16.79
N ALA A 49 19.45 -13.18 -16.87
CA ALA A 49 19.47 -11.93 -17.61
C ALA A 49 18.99 -10.77 -16.76
N GLN A 50 19.52 -9.58 -17.04
CA GLN A 50 19.12 -8.32 -16.41
C GLN A 50 18.68 -7.35 -17.51
N ASP A 51 17.61 -6.61 -17.26
CA ASP A 51 17.16 -5.54 -18.16
C ASP A 51 17.73 -4.16 -17.76
N LYS A 52 17.39 -3.14 -18.53
CA LYS A 52 17.84 -1.75 -18.27
C LYS A 52 17.20 -1.10 -17.03
N TYR A 53 16.16 -1.70 -16.49
CA TYR A 53 15.48 -1.28 -15.26
C TYR A 53 16.01 -2.03 -14.03
N HIS A 54 17.04 -2.85 -14.23
CA HIS A 54 17.65 -3.71 -13.22
C HIS A 54 16.76 -4.86 -12.73
N ASN A 55 15.68 -5.18 -13.45
CA ASN A 55 14.94 -6.41 -13.20
C ASN A 55 15.80 -7.62 -13.58
N LEU A 56 15.61 -8.74 -12.89
CA LEU A 56 16.29 -9.99 -13.16
C LEU A 56 15.30 -11.08 -13.56
N TYR A 57 15.70 -11.84 -14.58
CA TYR A 57 15.01 -13.06 -14.99
C TYR A 57 16.01 -14.23 -14.94
N ILE A 58 15.72 -15.23 -14.09
CA ILE A 58 16.59 -16.37 -13.84
C ILE A 58 15.83 -17.65 -14.15
N ARG A 59 16.47 -18.61 -14.81
CA ARG A 59 15.91 -19.92 -15.10
C ARG A 59 16.74 -21.03 -14.49
N LYS A 60 16.05 -21.99 -13.84
CA LYS A 60 16.63 -23.22 -13.33
C LYS A 60 15.95 -24.41 -14.03
N PRO A 61 16.68 -25.29 -14.72
CA PRO A 61 16.11 -26.47 -15.35
C PRO A 61 15.34 -27.34 -14.37
N ALA A 62 14.33 -28.07 -14.86
CA ALA A 62 13.58 -29.02 -14.05
C ALA A 62 14.52 -30.07 -13.41
N ALA A 63 14.19 -30.49 -12.20
CA ALA A 63 14.85 -31.61 -11.55
C ALA A 63 14.53 -32.94 -12.27
N PRO A 64 15.39 -33.95 -12.18
CA PRO A 64 15.14 -35.27 -12.77
C PRO A 64 13.76 -35.82 -12.40
N GLY A 65 12.96 -36.21 -13.40
CA GLY A 65 11.58 -36.70 -13.26
C GLY A 65 10.51 -35.60 -13.19
N TYR A 66 10.87 -34.34 -13.48
CA TYR A 66 9.96 -33.17 -13.60
C TYR A 66 10.05 -32.50 -14.97
N GLU A 67 10.70 -33.12 -15.94
CA GLU A 67 10.97 -32.52 -17.26
C GLU A 67 9.68 -32.20 -18.03
N ASP A 68 8.63 -32.99 -17.83
CA ASP A 68 7.32 -32.81 -18.47
C ASP A 68 6.36 -31.95 -17.64
N ALA A 69 6.73 -31.57 -16.41
CA ALA A 69 5.90 -30.72 -15.56
C ALA A 69 5.87 -29.27 -16.09
N PRO A 70 4.71 -28.58 -16.01
CA PRO A 70 4.61 -27.19 -16.40
C PRO A 70 5.59 -26.31 -15.60
N PRO A 71 6.26 -25.35 -16.25
CA PRO A 71 7.16 -24.43 -15.55
C PRO A 71 6.39 -23.56 -14.54
N ILE A 72 7.07 -23.19 -13.46
CA ILE A 72 6.56 -22.34 -12.37
C ILE A 72 7.42 -21.10 -12.26
N MET A 73 6.79 -19.94 -12.13
CA MET A 73 7.44 -18.67 -11.86
C MET A 73 7.38 -18.34 -10.36
N LEU A 74 8.52 -18.01 -9.78
CA LEU A 74 8.62 -17.35 -8.48
C LEU A 74 8.85 -15.86 -8.71
N GLN A 75 8.25 -14.99 -7.88
CA GLN A 75 8.41 -13.56 -8.02
C GLN A 75 8.57 -12.90 -6.65
N ALA A 76 9.49 -11.94 -6.57
CA ALA A 76 9.77 -11.09 -5.40
C ALA A 76 10.33 -9.75 -5.88
N HIS A 77 10.22 -8.68 -5.08
CA HIS A 77 10.87 -7.41 -5.39
C HIS A 77 12.17 -7.23 -4.60
N ILE A 78 13.13 -6.50 -5.18
CA ILE A 78 14.47 -6.30 -4.61
C ILE A 78 14.69 -4.91 -4.02
N ASP A 79 13.76 -4.00 -4.17
CA ASP A 79 13.80 -2.70 -3.50
C ASP A 79 13.16 -2.76 -2.11
N MET A 80 13.43 -1.75 -1.31
CA MET A 80 12.83 -1.57 0.00
C MET A 80 12.56 -0.09 0.29
N VAL A 81 11.60 0.18 1.18
CA VAL A 81 11.39 1.52 1.74
C VAL A 81 12.49 1.83 2.76
N GLY A 82 13.10 3.00 2.63
CA GLY A 82 14.08 3.51 3.62
C GLY A 82 13.41 4.49 4.58
N ASP A 83 13.07 4.03 5.79
CA ASP A 83 12.57 4.88 6.88
C ASP A 83 13.36 4.65 8.16
N GLN A 84 13.52 5.71 8.97
CA GLN A 84 14.32 5.65 10.20
C GLN A 84 13.86 6.64 11.26
N THR A 85 14.18 6.33 12.50
CA THR A 85 13.95 7.25 13.64
C THR A 85 14.85 8.47 13.56
N ALA A 86 14.44 9.55 14.21
CA ALA A 86 15.18 10.82 14.19
C ALA A 86 16.58 10.76 14.81
N ASP A 87 16.86 9.75 15.64
CA ASP A 87 18.15 9.50 16.27
C ASP A 87 19.03 8.51 15.48
N SER A 88 18.52 7.92 14.40
CA SER A 88 19.31 7.09 13.49
C SER A 88 20.17 7.97 12.59
N THR A 89 21.35 7.48 12.24
CA THR A 89 22.31 8.14 11.33
C THR A 89 22.61 7.30 10.10
N LEU A 90 21.83 6.25 9.85
CA LEU A 90 22.03 5.36 8.70
C LEU A 90 21.84 6.12 7.39
N ASN A 91 22.74 5.92 6.46
CA ASN A 91 22.56 6.36 5.08
C ASN A 91 22.13 5.18 4.20
N PHE A 92 20.87 5.08 3.89
CA PHE A 92 20.30 4.01 3.07
C PHE A 92 20.90 3.88 1.67
N GLN A 93 21.63 4.90 1.19
CA GLN A 93 22.30 4.83 -0.12
C GLN A 93 23.64 4.10 -0.07
N THR A 94 24.26 3.99 1.11
CA THR A 94 25.64 3.50 1.24
C THR A 94 25.83 2.47 2.34
N ASP A 95 24.98 2.47 3.37
CA ASP A 95 25.22 1.69 4.57
C ASP A 95 24.37 0.40 4.56
N PRO A 96 24.91 -0.71 5.10
CA PRO A 96 24.18 -1.96 5.25
C PRO A 96 23.10 -1.85 6.31
N ILE A 97 22.07 -2.69 6.20
CA ILE A 97 21.07 -2.88 7.26
C ILE A 97 21.58 -3.92 8.27
N GLU A 98 21.74 -3.47 9.49
CA GLU A 98 22.12 -4.34 10.61
C GLU A 98 20.88 -4.85 11.35
N TRP A 99 20.63 -6.15 11.30
CA TRP A 99 19.52 -6.78 12.00
C TRP A 99 19.97 -7.55 13.25
N ILE A 100 19.08 -7.63 14.22
CA ILE A 100 19.25 -8.33 15.48
C ILE A 100 18.17 -9.39 15.70
N VAL A 101 18.41 -10.31 16.62
CA VAL A 101 17.49 -11.37 17.02
C VAL A 101 16.95 -11.08 18.41
N GLU A 102 15.63 -11.04 18.54
CA GLU A 102 14.91 -10.83 19.81
C GLU A 102 13.85 -11.93 19.99
N GLY A 103 14.25 -13.03 20.63
CA GLY A 103 13.40 -14.22 20.80
C GLY A 103 13.14 -14.94 19.46
N ASP A 104 11.92 -14.89 18.94
CA ASP A 104 11.54 -15.38 17.61
C ASP A 104 11.57 -14.29 16.55
N ASN A 105 11.95 -13.07 16.89
CA ASN A 105 11.85 -11.92 15.99
C ASN A 105 13.21 -11.52 15.43
N ILE A 106 13.21 -11.12 14.17
CA ILE A 106 14.29 -10.36 13.53
C ILE A 106 13.79 -8.93 13.34
N THR A 107 14.57 -7.95 13.83
CA THR A 107 14.27 -6.51 13.75
C THR A 107 15.57 -5.72 13.56
N THR A 108 15.48 -4.41 13.43
CA THR A 108 16.63 -3.47 13.48
C THR A 108 16.78 -2.79 14.85
N GLY A 109 16.11 -3.32 15.89
CA GLY A 109 16.02 -2.68 17.19
C GLY A 109 15.16 -1.42 17.18
N GLY A 110 14.23 -1.30 16.23
CA GLY A 110 13.32 -0.17 16.13
C GLY A 110 13.95 1.12 15.58
N LYS A 111 15.09 1.04 14.91
CA LYS A 111 15.83 2.22 14.42
C LYS A 111 15.58 2.54 12.97
N THR A 112 15.47 1.52 12.14
CA THR A 112 15.31 1.64 10.69
C THR A 112 14.34 0.58 10.18
N THR A 113 13.83 0.71 8.97
CA THR A 113 13.24 -0.38 8.22
C THR A 113 14.23 -1.55 8.12
N LEU A 114 13.71 -2.76 8.05
CA LEU A 114 14.50 -4.01 7.99
C LEU A 114 14.76 -4.46 6.55
N GLY A 115 13.84 -4.13 5.62
CA GLY A 115 13.83 -4.65 4.25
C GLY A 115 13.43 -6.13 4.17
N ALA A 116 12.67 -6.62 5.17
CA ALA A 116 12.04 -7.94 5.09
C ALA A 116 10.97 -7.99 4.01
N ASP A 117 10.37 -6.86 3.71
CA ASP A 117 9.51 -6.55 2.59
C ASP A 117 10.37 -6.07 1.40
N ASP A 118 10.64 -6.83 0.33
CA ASP A 118 10.43 -8.28 0.17
C ASP A 118 11.78 -9.05 0.12
N GLY A 119 12.80 -8.53 0.80
CA GLY A 119 14.13 -9.17 0.86
C GLY A 119 14.10 -10.61 1.38
N ILE A 120 13.10 -10.97 2.20
CA ILE A 120 12.95 -12.37 2.66
C ILE A 120 12.36 -13.25 1.56
N GLY A 121 11.46 -12.76 0.71
CA GLY A 121 10.98 -13.47 -0.48
C GLY A 121 12.09 -13.72 -1.48
N VAL A 122 12.95 -12.70 -1.71
CA VAL A 122 14.17 -12.85 -2.52
C VAL A 122 15.08 -13.94 -1.95
N ALA A 123 15.33 -13.93 -0.63
CA ALA A 123 16.17 -14.93 0.05
C ALA A 123 15.58 -16.35 -0.02
N MET A 124 14.26 -16.49 0.07
CA MET A 124 13.56 -17.77 -0.12
C MET A 124 13.75 -18.30 -1.55
N ALA A 125 13.59 -17.45 -2.57
CA ALA A 125 13.84 -17.80 -3.96
C ALA A 125 15.31 -18.18 -4.21
N MET A 126 16.27 -17.44 -3.63
CA MET A 126 17.69 -17.77 -3.69
C MET A 126 17.99 -19.14 -3.07
N ALA A 127 17.41 -19.45 -1.90
CA ALA A 127 17.59 -20.74 -1.25
C ALA A 127 17.07 -21.91 -2.13
N VAL A 128 15.93 -21.73 -2.77
CA VAL A 128 15.37 -22.72 -3.75
C VAL A 128 16.25 -22.84 -4.99
N LEU A 129 16.76 -21.75 -5.53
CA LEU A 129 17.62 -21.77 -6.71
C LEU A 129 18.97 -22.46 -6.44
N ALA A 130 19.57 -22.23 -5.27
CA ALA A 130 20.88 -22.77 -4.91
C ALA A 130 20.85 -24.26 -4.55
N ASP A 131 19.73 -24.78 -4.04
CA ASP A 131 19.64 -26.17 -3.61
C ASP A 131 19.52 -27.12 -4.82
N LYS A 132 20.57 -27.92 -5.06
CA LYS A 132 20.64 -28.91 -6.13
C LYS A 132 19.89 -30.21 -5.81
N SER A 133 19.48 -30.42 -4.57
CA SER A 133 18.79 -31.62 -4.12
C SER A 133 17.27 -31.53 -4.21
N LEU A 134 16.72 -30.33 -4.45
CA LEU A 134 15.28 -30.12 -4.53
C LEU A 134 14.69 -30.76 -5.79
N HIS A 135 13.51 -31.32 -5.61
CA HIS A 135 12.67 -31.78 -6.70
C HIS A 135 11.68 -30.67 -7.06
N HIS A 136 11.70 -30.20 -8.32
CA HIS A 136 10.90 -29.07 -8.79
C HIS A 136 10.72 -29.10 -10.31
N PRO A 137 9.62 -28.56 -10.87
CA PRO A 137 9.50 -28.24 -12.30
C PRO A 137 10.59 -27.27 -12.75
N MET A 138 10.67 -26.95 -14.04
CA MET A 138 11.47 -25.80 -14.47
C MET A 138 11.02 -24.56 -13.70
N LEU A 139 11.97 -23.84 -13.10
CA LEU A 139 11.70 -22.60 -12.41
C LEU A 139 12.12 -21.40 -13.25
N GLU A 140 11.27 -20.43 -13.31
CA GLU A 140 11.52 -19.05 -13.72
C GLU A 140 11.47 -18.18 -12.48
N VAL A 141 12.41 -17.27 -12.31
CA VAL A 141 12.40 -16.32 -11.19
C VAL A 141 12.44 -14.91 -11.72
N ALA A 142 11.48 -14.09 -11.31
CA ALA A 142 11.46 -12.66 -11.57
C ALA A 142 11.81 -11.91 -10.30
N PHE A 143 12.91 -11.18 -10.31
CA PHE A 143 13.20 -10.17 -9.32
C PHE A 143 12.96 -8.80 -9.94
N THR A 144 12.08 -8.03 -9.35
CA THR A 144 11.62 -6.73 -9.83
C THR A 144 12.16 -5.59 -8.97
N THR A 145 12.15 -4.39 -9.52
CA THR A 145 12.58 -3.15 -8.88
C THR A 145 11.42 -2.18 -8.73
N MET A 146 11.56 -1.15 -7.89
CA MET A 146 10.60 -0.04 -7.77
C MET A 146 9.17 -0.45 -7.40
N GLU A 147 8.98 -1.57 -6.71
CA GLU A 147 7.67 -2.00 -6.22
C GLU A 147 7.07 -0.95 -5.30
N GLU A 148 7.85 -0.47 -4.36
CA GLU A 148 7.47 0.42 -3.27
C GLU A 148 7.19 1.88 -3.69
N VAL A 149 7.39 2.20 -4.98
CA VAL A 149 7.20 3.56 -5.50
C VAL A 149 6.14 3.62 -6.59
N ASP A 150 6.33 2.88 -7.69
CA ASP A 150 5.49 3.04 -8.89
C ASP A 150 5.32 1.77 -9.72
N PHE A 151 5.81 0.62 -9.24
CA PHE A 151 5.82 -0.67 -9.95
C PHE A 151 6.52 -0.66 -11.31
N SER A 152 7.37 0.33 -11.59
CA SER A 152 8.01 0.48 -12.90
C SER A 152 8.85 -0.73 -13.30
N GLY A 153 9.41 -1.47 -12.34
CA GLY A 153 10.04 -2.76 -12.57
C GLY A 153 9.10 -3.77 -13.23
N ALA A 154 7.97 -4.06 -12.61
CA ALA A 154 6.97 -5.00 -13.13
C ALA A 154 6.33 -4.51 -14.45
N VAL A 155 6.07 -3.19 -14.58
CA VAL A 155 5.59 -2.56 -15.83
C VAL A 155 6.51 -2.88 -17.01
N HIS A 156 7.81 -2.85 -16.78
CA HIS A 156 8.83 -3.01 -17.80
C HIS A 156 9.47 -4.42 -17.85
N PHE A 157 8.93 -5.37 -17.09
CA PHE A 157 9.39 -6.76 -17.10
C PHE A 157 8.92 -7.47 -18.38
N HIS A 158 9.74 -7.42 -19.44
CA HIS A 158 9.39 -7.95 -20.76
C HIS A 158 10.21 -9.20 -21.15
N PHE A 159 10.63 -9.98 -20.18
CA PHE A 159 11.28 -11.25 -20.44
C PHE A 159 10.30 -12.31 -20.98
N PRO A 160 10.77 -13.32 -21.74
CA PRO A 160 9.90 -14.32 -22.36
C PRO A 160 9.44 -15.39 -21.36
N ILE A 161 8.46 -15.03 -20.52
CA ILE A 161 7.87 -15.91 -19.48
C ILE A 161 7.17 -17.10 -20.14
N GLN A 162 7.59 -18.33 -19.82
CA GLN A 162 6.99 -19.58 -20.28
C GLN A 162 5.89 -20.06 -19.29
N SER A 163 6.09 -19.84 -18.01
CA SER A 163 5.18 -20.27 -16.95
C SER A 163 3.77 -19.71 -17.10
N ASN A 164 2.76 -20.56 -16.86
CA ASN A 164 1.36 -20.16 -16.71
C ASN A 164 0.93 -20.14 -15.24
N SER A 165 1.85 -20.43 -14.33
CA SER A 165 1.63 -20.39 -12.90
C SER A 165 2.71 -19.56 -12.22
N LEU A 166 2.29 -18.71 -11.27
CA LEU A 166 3.16 -17.78 -10.54
C LEU A 166 2.94 -17.90 -9.04
N ILE A 167 4.01 -18.01 -8.29
CA ILE A 167 4.03 -17.90 -6.83
C ILE A 167 4.79 -16.61 -6.50
N ASN A 168 4.05 -15.58 -6.10
CA ASN A 168 4.63 -14.37 -5.53
C ASN A 168 4.99 -14.65 -4.06
N LEU A 169 6.14 -14.14 -3.63
CA LEU A 169 6.73 -14.41 -2.31
C LEU A 169 6.58 -13.25 -1.33
N ASP A 170 5.89 -12.21 -1.74
CA ASP A 170 5.66 -10.98 -0.97
C ASP A 170 4.47 -11.07 0.00
N GLY A 171 4.09 -12.26 0.44
CA GLY A 171 3.09 -12.47 1.48
C GLY A 171 3.59 -12.05 2.86
N ALA A 172 2.70 -11.55 3.71
CA ALA A 172 3.04 -11.06 5.05
C ALA A 172 2.48 -11.91 6.19
N VAL A 173 1.79 -13.03 5.88
CA VAL A 173 1.16 -13.90 6.87
C VAL A 173 1.28 -15.36 6.43
N ASP A 174 1.93 -16.20 7.23
CA ASP A 174 2.34 -17.56 6.84
C ASP A 174 1.20 -18.58 6.72
N HIS A 175 0.02 -18.26 7.22
CA HIS A 175 -1.18 -19.09 7.09
C HIS A 175 -2.18 -18.57 6.05
N GLU A 176 -1.84 -17.53 5.32
CA GLU A 176 -2.64 -16.97 4.24
C GLU A 176 -2.11 -17.40 2.86
N ILE A 177 -3.04 -17.58 1.94
CA ILE A 177 -2.78 -17.70 0.51
C ILE A 177 -3.57 -16.58 -0.16
N LEU A 178 -2.90 -15.51 -0.59
CA LEU A 178 -3.57 -14.47 -1.36
C LEU A 178 -3.80 -14.98 -2.79
N CYS A 179 -4.95 -14.67 -3.34
CA CYS A 179 -5.35 -15.12 -4.68
C CYS A 179 -5.98 -14.02 -5.53
N SER A 180 -5.94 -12.79 -5.06
CA SER A 180 -6.44 -11.61 -5.76
C SER A 180 -5.95 -10.34 -5.07
N SER A 181 -5.77 -9.25 -5.85
CA SER A 181 -5.44 -7.93 -5.33
C SER A 181 -6.20 -6.83 -6.07
N SER A 182 -6.47 -5.70 -5.42
CA SER A 182 -7.12 -4.59 -6.12
C SER A 182 -6.17 -3.94 -7.12
N GLY A 183 -6.73 -3.49 -8.24
CA GLY A 183 -6.18 -2.41 -9.02
C GLY A 183 -6.49 -1.06 -8.37
N GLY A 184 -5.99 0.00 -8.95
CA GLY A 184 -6.28 1.35 -8.49
C GLY A 184 -5.96 2.41 -9.50
N MET A 185 -6.47 3.60 -9.22
CA MET A 185 -6.16 4.83 -9.94
C MET A 185 -6.29 6.04 -9.03
N ASP A 186 -5.57 7.09 -9.33
CA ASP A 186 -5.84 8.38 -8.70
C ASP A 186 -6.88 9.18 -9.49
N ALA A 187 -7.56 10.10 -8.80
CA ALA A 187 -8.35 11.14 -9.46
C ALA A 187 -7.90 12.50 -8.92
N ASN A 188 -7.38 13.32 -9.82
CA ASN A 188 -6.94 14.68 -9.55
C ASN A 188 -8.00 15.66 -10.04
N VAL A 189 -8.64 16.36 -9.10
CA VAL A 189 -9.69 17.32 -9.40
C VAL A 189 -9.14 18.73 -9.19
N ARG A 190 -9.41 19.62 -10.15
CA ARG A 190 -9.13 21.06 -10.04
C ARG A 190 -10.42 21.83 -10.37
N LEU A 191 -10.95 22.46 -9.34
CA LEU A 191 -12.11 23.33 -9.45
C LEU A 191 -11.61 24.79 -9.47
N PRO A 192 -11.84 25.56 -10.56
CA PRO A 192 -11.53 26.99 -10.58
C PRO A 192 -12.31 27.73 -9.49
N VAL A 193 -11.65 28.61 -8.77
CA VAL A 193 -12.27 29.44 -7.73
C VAL A 193 -12.10 30.91 -8.03
N GLN A 194 -13.05 31.71 -7.55
CA GLN A 194 -12.99 33.18 -7.64
C GLN A 194 -12.90 33.76 -6.23
N TYR A 195 -11.83 34.50 -5.98
CA TYR A 195 -11.65 35.24 -4.74
C TYR A 195 -12.35 36.60 -4.82
N GLU A 196 -13.09 36.90 -3.78
CA GLU A 196 -13.76 38.19 -3.56
C GLU A 196 -13.10 38.93 -2.38
N ALA A 197 -13.16 40.28 -2.40
CA ALA A 197 -12.68 41.07 -1.28
C ALA A 197 -13.50 40.81 -0.04
N VAL A 198 -12.83 40.62 1.08
CA VAL A 198 -13.48 40.38 2.39
C VAL A 198 -13.92 41.71 3.00
N PRO A 199 -15.18 41.86 3.49
CA PRO A 199 -15.66 43.05 4.16
C PRO A 199 -14.74 43.48 5.33
N GLN A 200 -14.62 44.79 5.55
CA GLN A 200 -13.72 45.33 6.58
C GLN A 200 -14.12 44.97 7.99
N GLU A 201 -15.43 44.76 8.22
CA GLU A 201 -16.04 44.38 9.49
C GLU A 201 -15.82 42.90 9.85
N ASN A 202 -15.47 42.05 8.87
CA ASN A 202 -15.22 40.64 9.11
C ASN A 202 -13.92 40.38 9.85
N ILE A 203 -13.89 39.29 10.55
CA ILE A 203 -12.70 38.72 11.22
C ILE A 203 -12.29 37.40 10.59
N GLY A 204 -11.09 36.93 10.91
CA GLY A 204 -10.59 35.59 10.56
C GLY A 204 -10.73 34.62 11.73
N LEU A 205 -11.22 33.43 11.45
CA LEU A 205 -11.24 32.29 12.37
C LEU A 205 -10.64 31.06 11.69
N ARG A 206 -9.78 30.33 12.39
CA ARG A 206 -9.28 29.04 11.95
C ARG A 206 -9.98 27.93 12.70
N VAL A 207 -10.64 27.03 11.97
CA VAL A 207 -11.18 25.77 12.47
C VAL A 207 -10.23 24.65 12.04
N ALA A 208 -9.78 23.84 13.01
CA ALA A 208 -8.84 22.76 12.76
C ALA A 208 -9.30 21.46 13.42
N LEU A 209 -9.18 20.38 12.68
CA LEU A 209 -9.44 19.01 13.08
C LEU A 209 -8.10 18.27 13.08
N SER A 210 -7.80 17.52 14.14
CA SER A 210 -6.54 16.78 14.27
C SER A 210 -6.70 15.52 15.11
N GLY A 211 -5.69 14.66 15.09
CA GLY A 211 -5.64 13.46 15.93
C GLY A 211 -6.52 12.31 15.47
N PHE A 212 -6.98 12.31 14.23
CA PHE A 212 -7.63 11.14 13.62
C PHE A 212 -6.65 9.97 13.51
N ALA A 213 -7.15 8.74 13.60
CA ALA A 213 -6.31 7.55 13.62
C ALA A 213 -5.47 7.40 12.32
N GLY A 214 -6.00 7.85 11.18
CA GLY A 214 -5.32 7.71 9.90
C GLY A 214 -5.20 6.26 9.45
N GLY A 215 -4.21 5.97 8.59
CA GLY A 215 -3.90 4.64 8.09
C GLY A 215 -3.87 4.56 6.57
N HIS A 216 -3.47 3.41 6.04
CA HIS A 216 -3.39 3.16 4.61
C HIS A 216 -4.79 3.02 3.99
N SER A 217 -5.07 3.75 2.90
CA SER A 217 -6.37 3.80 2.22
C SER A 217 -6.87 2.44 1.68
N GLY A 218 -5.98 1.46 1.49
CA GLY A 218 -6.34 0.10 1.10
C GLY A 218 -6.49 -0.83 2.30
N LYS A 219 -5.42 -1.01 3.09
CA LYS A 219 -5.35 -2.02 4.16
C LYS A 219 -6.23 -1.70 5.36
N GLU A 220 -6.59 -0.41 5.58
CA GLU A 220 -7.25 0.03 6.81
C GLU A 220 -8.53 0.83 6.60
N ILE A 221 -9.01 0.96 5.36
CA ILE A 221 -10.26 1.68 5.03
C ILE A 221 -11.50 1.07 5.67
N ASN A 222 -11.45 -0.23 5.99
CA ASN A 222 -12.53 -0.98 6.64
C ASN A 222 -12.41 -1.03 8.18
N ARG A 223 -11.49 -0.26 8.77
CA ARG A 223 -11.28 -0.24 10.22
C ARG A 223 -12.20 0.75 10.97
N GLY A 224 -13.20 1.33 10.29
CA GLY A 224 -14.10 2.31 10.90
C GLY A 224 -13.42 3.62 11.32
N ARG A 225 -12.38 4.02 10.58
CA ARG A 225 -11.62 5.26 10.82
C ARG A 225 -12.15 6.35 9.92
N ASP A 226 -12.43 7.51 10.49
CA ASP A 226 -12.85 8.68 9.72
C ASP A 226 -11.68 9.38 9.04
N ASN A 227 -12.04 10.17 8.04
CA ASN A 227 -11.16 11.04 7.28
C ASN A 227 -11.40 12.49 7.68
N ALA A 228 -10.38 13.18 8.21
CA ALA A 228 -10.49 14.54 8.72
C ALA A 228 -11.01 15.54 7.66
N ILE A 229 -10.69 15.34 6.37
CA ILE A 229 -11.18 16.21 5.29
C ILE A 229 -12.70 16.07 5.12
N ALA A 230 -13.21 14.83 5.14
CA ALA A 230 -14.64 14.58 5.02
C ALA A 230 -15.42 15.13 6.23
N VAL A 231 -14.87 14.99 7.45
CA VAL A 231 -15.45 15.55 8.67
C VAL A 231 -15.44 17.08 8.64
N LEU A 232 -14.36 17.70 8.13
CA LEU A 232 -14.34 19.15 7.91
C LEU A 232 -15.43 19.60 6.92
N GLY A 233 -15.63 18.83 5.83
CA GLY A 233 -16.72 19.09 4.88
C GLY A 233 -18.09 19.04 5.53
N ARG A 234 -18.34 18.04 6.40
CA ARG A 234 -19.56 17.91 7.19
C ARG A 234 -19.74 19.13 8.12
N PHE A 235 -18.70 19.55 8.82
CA PHE A 235 -18.72 20.73 9.68
C PHE A 235 -19.12 21.99 8.91
N LEU A 236 -18.46 22.24 7.77
CA LEU A 236 -18.71 23.43 6.95
C LEU A 236 -20.14 23.43 6.37
N LEU A 237 -20.66 22.25 6.00
CA LEU A 237 -22.04 22.11 5.53
C LEU A 237 -23.07 22.47 6.61
N GLU A 238 -22.86 22.02 7.84
CA GLU A 238 -23.77 22.35 8.97
C GLU A 238 -23.66 23.83 9.34
N LEU A 239 -22.43 24.35 9.47
CA LEU A 239 -22.19 25.76 9.80
C LEU A 239 -22.84 26.72 8.81
N LYS A 240 -22.83 26.36 7.51
CA LYS A 240 -23.45 27.17 6.47
C LYS A 240 -24.97 27.35 6.60
N LYS A 241 -25.64 26.46 7.28
CA LYS A 241 -27.09 26.57 7.55
C LYS A 241 -27.40 27.64 8.59
N GLU A 242 -26.44 27.94 9.48
CA GLU A 242 -26.60 28.81 10.63
C GLU A 242 -26.10 30.23 10.35
N ILE A 243 -24.96 30.38 9.68
CA ILE A 243 -24.31 31.67 9.45
C ILE A 243 -23.71 31.78 8.05
N PRO A 244 -23.62 33.00 7.49
CA PRO A 244 -22.82 33.27 6.29
C PRO A 244 -21.33 33.35 6.63
N PHE A 245 -20.48 32.73 5.81
CA PHE A 245 -19.03 32.84 5.89
C PHE A 245 -18.39 32.63 4.52
N THR A 246 -17.11 33.00 4.39
CA THR A 246 -16.25 32.70 3.23
C THR A 246 -15.00 31.97 3.68
N ILE A 247 -14.31 31.30 2.77
CA ILE A 247 -13.11 30.49 3.06
C ILE A 247 -11.91 31.12 2.36
N SER A 248 -10.88 31.47 3.13
CA SER A 248 -9.64 32.05 2.62
C SER A 248 -8.52 31.01 2.42
N HIS A 249 -8.50 29.99 3.26
CA HIS A 249 -7.55 28.87 3.20
C HIS A 249 -8.25 27.56 3.56
N LEU A 250 -7.82 26.48 2.92
CA LEU A 250 -8.27 25.13 3.24
C LEU A 250 -7.18 24.14 2.90
N GLN A 251 -6.88 23.25 3.84
CA GLN A 251 -5.88 22.21 3.65
C GLN A 251 -6.26 20.97 4.46
N GLY A 252 -5.98 19.78 3.91
CA GLY A 252 -6.10 18.50 4.61
C GLY A 252 -5.30 17.41 3.93
N GLY A 253 -4.81 16.48 4.74
CA GLY A 253 -4.03 15.33 4.32
C GLY A 253 -2.58 15.65 3.91
N THR A 254 -1.75 14.60 3.94
CA THR A 254 -0.31 14.63 3.56
C THR A 254 0.00 13.71 2.40
N SER A 255 -0.76 12.62 2.24
CA SER A 255 -0.62 11.64 1.17
C SER A 255 -1.98 11.20 0.66
N TYR A 256 -2.14 11.03 -0.65
CA TYR A 256 -3.41 10.61 -1.25
C TYR A 256 -3.78 9.14 -0.92
N ILE A 257 -2.79 8.29 -0.65
CA ILE A 257 -2.97 6.89 -0.24
C ILE A 257 -3.15 6.70 1.28
N SER A 258 -3.34 7.79 2.01
CA SER A 258 -3.57 7.75 3.46
C SER A 258 -4.92 8.33 3.82
N LEU A 259 -5.58 7.76 4.83
CA LEU A 259 -6.72 8.38 5.50
C LEU A 259 -6.24 9.66 6.18
N SER A 260 -6.84 10.81 5.87
CA SER A 260 -6.39 12.09 6.40
C SER A 260 -6.57 12.16 7.92
N ARG A 261 -5.48 12.50 8.61
CA ARG A 261 -5.45 12.66 10.08
C ARG A 261 -5.79 14.06 10.53
N ASP A 262 -5.59 15.03 9.67
CA ASP A 262 -5.69 16.46 9.97
C ASP A 262 -6.31 17.21 8.79
N ALA A 263 -7.16 18.20 9.10
CA ALA A 263 -7.69 19.13 8.12
C ALA A 263 -8.03 20.45 8.81
N TRP A 264 -7.93 21.56 8.08
CA TRP A 264 -8.29 22.87 8.63
C TRP A 264 -8.77 23.82 7.55
N ALA A 265 -9.56 24.81 7.97
CA ALA A 265 -10.00 25.92 7.13
C ALA A 265 -9.88 27.24 7.88
N GLU A 266 -9.55 28.31 7.15
CA GLU A 266 -9.66 29.69 7.64
C GLU A 266 -10.90 30.34 7.05
N LEU A 267 -11.78 30.74 7.96
CA LEU A 267 -13.07 31.33 7.66
C LEU A 267 -13.01 32.84 7.85
N SER A 268 -13.77 33.56 7.04
CA SER A 268 -14.05 34.97 7.29
C SER A 268 -15.55 35.14 7.51
N LEU A 269 -15.90 35.74 8.62
CA LEU A 269 -17.28 35.94 9.10
C LEU A 269 -17.40 37.21 9.94
N LYS A 270 -18.64 37.61 10.30
CA LYS A 270 -18.88 38.75 11.17
C LYS A 270 -18.50 38.43 12.63
N PRO A 271 -18.03 39.40 13.42
CA PRO A 271 -17.71 39.21 14.83
C PRO A 271 -18.87 38.65 15.66
N GLU A 272 -20.12 38.98 15.35
CA GLU A 272 -21.33 38.51 16.03
C GLU A 272 -21.56 36.99 15.86
N ASP A 273 -21.01 36.38 14.81
CA ASP A 273 -21.19 34.97 14.50
C ASP A 273 -20.12 34.04 15.14
N VAL A 274 -19.13 34.60 15.85
CA VAL A 274 -18.02 33.82 16.46
C VAL A 274 -18.55 32.79 17.42
N HIS A 275 -19.52 33.17 18.27
CA HIS A 275 -20.07 32.25 19.25
C HIS A 275 -20.75 31.03 18.60
N THR A 276 -21.45 31.23 17.48
CA THR A 276 -22.05 30.13 16.70
C THR A 276 -21.00 29.16 16.19
N VAL A 277 -19.84 29.65 15.74
CA VAL A 277 -18.74 28.78 15.33
C VAL A 277 -18.17 27.99 16.52
N GLU A 278 -17.99 28.62 17.69
CA GLU A 278 -17.48 27.98 18.90
C GLU A 278 -18.45 26.89 19.40
N GLU A 279 -19.75 27.15 19.37
CA GLU A 279 -20.78 26.14 19.68
C GLU A 279 -20.76 24.98 18.67
N ALA A 280 -20.66 25.26 17.38
CA ALA A 280 -20.57 24.24 16.33
C ALA A 280 -19.34 23.37 16.50
N VAL A 281 -18.18 23.94 16.84
CA VAL A 281 -16.93 23.21 17.14
C VAL A 281 -17.11 22.29 18.36
N GLN A 282 -17.69 22.79 19.45
CA GLN A 282 -17.95 21.98 20.65
C GLN A 282 -18.95 20.85 20.36
N ASN A 283 -19.97 21.12 19.56
CA ASN A 283 -20.96 20.11 19.15
C ASN A 283 -20.27 19.02 18.29
N LEU A 284 -19.46 19.39 17.30
CA LEU A 284 -18.72 18.41 16.50
C LEU A 284 -17.76 17.57 17.36
N GLN A 285 -17.07 18.18 18.34
CA GLN A 285 -16.20 17.45 19.28
C GLN A 285 -17.00 16.37 20.04
N ASN A 286 -18.19 16.68 20.49
CA ASN A 286 -19.06 15.73 21.20
C ASN A 286 -19.54 14.61 20.26
N ILE A 287 -19.91 14.95 19.02
CA ILE A 287 -20.30 13.98 17.99
C ILE A 287 -19.14 13.02 17.69
N MET A 288 -17.90 13.50 17.56
CA MET A 288 -16.75 12.64 17.32
C MET A 288 -16.49 11.66 18.48
N LEU A 289 -16.72 12.08 19.72
CA LEU A 289 -16.62 11.19 20.88
C LEU A 289 -17.71 10.12 20.91
N GLU A 290 -18.91 10.44 20.44
CA GLU A 290 -20.05 9.51 20.36
C GLU A 290 -19.88 8.51 19.21
N GLU A 291 -19.53 8.99 18.02
CA GLU A 291 -19.36 8.16 16.81
C GLU A 291 -18.12 7.27 16.90
N HIS A 292 -17.07 7.69 17.63
CA HIS A 292 -15.80 6.98 17.79
C HIS A 292 -15.43 6.72 19.27
N PRO A 293 -16.13 5.83 19.96
CA PRO A 293 -15.93 5.62 21.41
C PRO A 293 -14.52 5.10 21.76
N VAL A 294 -13.80 4.52 20.80
CA VAL A 294 -12.43 4.00 21.00
C VAL A 294 -11.38 5.03 20.62
N THR A 295 -11.48 5.58 19.42
CA THR A 295 -10.46 6.47 18.82
C THR A 295 -10.77 7.96 19.01
N GLY A 296 -12.01 8.32 19.28
CA GLY A 296 -12.49 9.70 19.36
C GLY A 296 -11.80 10.56 20.43
N LYS A 297 -11.28 9.93 21.50
CA LYS A 297 -10.53 10.65 22.55
C LYS A 297 -9.24 11.31 22.04
N GLY A 298 -8.69 10.82 20.92
CA GLY A 298 -7.54 11.42 20.26
C GLY A 298 -7.91 12.56 19.29
N ILE A 299 -9.19 12.66 18.91
CA ILE A 299 -9.67 13.66 17.96
C ILE A 299 -9.87 15.00 18.68
N HIS A 300 -9.32 16.05 18.10
CA HIS A 300 -9.45 17.43 18.60
C HIS A 300 -10.04 18.30 17.50
N VAL A 301 -11.17 18.96 17.84
CA VAL A 301 -11.78 20.00 17.01
C VAL A 301 -11.57 21.34 17.73
N THR A 302 -10.90 22.26 17.06
CA THR A 302 -10.50 23.53 17.68
C THR A 302 -10.90 24.72 16.82
N CYS A 303 -11.18 25.85 17.47
CA CYS A 303 -11.38 27.15 16.85
C CYS A 303 -10.39 28.15 17.47
N SER A 304 -9.77 28.96 16.65
CA SER A 304 -8.88 30.02 17.10
C SER A 304 -8.99 31.25 16.19
N GLN A 305 -8.77 32.43 16.75
CA GLN A 305 -8.70 33.64 15.97
C GLN A 305 -7.50 33.60 15.01
N SER A 306 -7.73 33.99 13.76
CA SER A 306 -6.70 34.16 12.76
C SER A 306 -6.70 35.61 12.22
N GLN A 307 -5.72 35.92 11.41
CA GLN A 307 -5.68 37.21 10.76
C GLN A 307 -6.85 37.36 9.77
N ARG A 308 -7.52 38.51 9.74
CA ARG A 308 -8.55 38.81 8.75
C ARG A 308 -7.93 38.67 7.34
N PRO A 309 -8.46 37.83 6.46
CA PRO A 309 -7.97 37.71 5.11
C PRO A 309 -8.40 38.93 4.27
N GLU A 310 -7.61 39.29 3.26
CA GLU A 310 -7.98 40.34 2.29
C GLU A 310 -9.00 39.84 1.26
N LYS A 311 -8.90 38.56 0.89
CA LYS A 311 -9.74 37.90 -0.10
C LYS A 311 -10.13 36.48 0.36
N ALA A 312 -11.31 36.04 -0.05
CA ALA A 312 -11.81 34.69 0.27
C ALA A 312 -12.76 34.20 -0.83
N VAL A 313 -13.07 32.89 -0.81
CA VAL A 313 -13.92 32.20 -1.77
C VAL A 313 -15.25 31.86 -1.11
N GLN A 314 -16.34 31.93 -1.87
CA GLN A 314 -17.67 31.46 -1.42
C GLN A 314 -17.64 29.96 -1.13
N PRO A 315 -18.28 29.48 -0.05
CA PRO A 315 -18.08 28.12 0.46
C PRO A 315 -18.79 27.03 -0.34
N GLU A 316 -19.80 27.37 -1.17
CA GLU A 316 -20.71 26.42 -1.80
C GLU A 316 -20.02 25.31 -2.62
N SER A 317 -19.16 25.72 -3.51
CA SER A 317 -18.47 24.79 -4.41
C SER A 317 -17.44 23.95 -3.66
N ILE A 318 -16.78 24.53 -2.65
CA ILE A 318 -15.84 23.84 -1.77
C ILE A 318 -16.60 22.75 -0.97
N ILE A 319 -17.69 23.10 -0.29
CA ILE A 319 -18.51 22.17 0.48
C ILE A 319 -19.03 21.05 -0.43
N THR A 320 -19.49 21.40 -1.65
CA THR A 320 -19.95 20.41 -2.62
C THR A 320 -18.90 19.32 -2.86
N TRP A 321 -17.65 19.70 -3.08
CA TRP A 321 -16.55 18.77 -3.35
C TRP A 321 -16.01 18.02 -2.13
N LEU A 322 -16.22 18.54 -0.92
CA LEU A 322 -15.86 17.84 0.33
C LEU A 322 -16.92 16.81 0.74
N VAL A 323 -18.19 16.98 0.30
CA VAL A 323 -19.33 16.22 0.83
C VAL A 323 -19.93 15.24 -0.19
N LEU A 324 -20.09 15.65 -1.47
CA LEU A 324 -20.80 14.81 -2.45
C LEU A 324 -20.00 13.63 -2.99
N PRO A 325 -18.66 13.72 -3.21
CA PRO A 325 -17.90 12.57 -3.64
C PRO A 325 -18.00 11.44 -2.62
N THR A 326 -18.10 10.21 -3.11
CA THR A 326 -17.99 9.05 -2.21
C THR A 326 -16.62 9.07 -1.54
N ASN A 327 -16.59 8.87 -0.24
CA ASN A 327 -15.38 8.67 0.54
C ASN A 327 -15.58 7.47 1.48
N GLY A 328 -14.65 6.52 1.47
CA GLY A 328 -14.76 5.26 2.19
C GLY A 328 -15.07 4.05 1.29
N ILE A 329 -15.71 3.05 1.86
CA ILE A 329 -16.05 1.80 1.17
C ILE A 329 -17.19 2.03 0.18
N VAL A 330 -16.97 1.64 -1.07
CA VAL A 330 -18.02 1.60 -2.10
C VAL A 330 -18.72 0.24 -2.09
N GLN A 331 -17.94 -0.85 -2.00
CA GLN A 331 -18.47 -2.21 -2.00
C GLN A 331 -17.56 -3.17 -1.24
N MET A 332 -18.17 -4.08 -0.47
CA MET A 332 -17.47 -5.22 0.15
C MET A 332 -17.39 -6.39 -0.84
N ASN A 333 -16.38 -7.25 -0.66
CA ASN A 333 -16.21 -8.44 -1.51
C ASN A 333 -17.23 -9.52 -1.12
N GLU A 334 -17.91 -10.09 -2.11
CA GLU A 334 -18.91 -11.13 -1.86
C GLU A 334 -18.28 -12.47 -1.46
N MET A 335 -17.11 -12.81 -2.03
CA MET A 335 -16.42 -14.08 -1.75
C MET A 335 -15.56 -14.01 -0.49
N PHE A 336 -15.03 -12.83 -0.16
CA PHE A 336 -14.19 -12.56 1.01
C PHE A 336 -14.83 -11.43 1.84
N PRO A 337 -15.77 -11.76 2.75
CA PRO A 337 -16.61 -10.76 3.44
C PRO A 337 -15.84 -9.69 4.23
N ASN A 338 -14.60 -10.00 4.64
CA ASN A 338 -13.75 -9.07 5.37
C ASN A 338 -12.86 -8.19 4.45
N VAL A 339 -12.90 -8.45 3.14
CA VAL A 339 -12.13 -7.73 2.14
C VAL A 339 -12.99 -6.69 1.44
N VAL A 340 -12.48 -5.48 1.28
CA VAL A 340 -13.12 -4.44 0.49
C VAL A 340 -12.94 -4.75 -0.99
N ALA A 341 -14.02 -4.69 -1.77
CA ALA A 341 -13.95 -4.85 -3.22
C ALA A 341 -13.66 -3.51 -3.92
N SER A 342 -14.26 -2.42 -3.45
CA SER A 342 -14.01 -1.09 -4.02
C SER A 342 -14.12 -0.01 -2.94
N SER A 343 -13.23 0.98 -3.02
CA SER A 343 -13.21 2.13 -2.11
C SER A 343 -12.71 3.40 -2.80
N VAL A 344 -13.00 4.52 -2.15
CA VAL A 344 -12.48 5.85 -2.52
C VAL A 344 -11.96 6.52 -1.25
N ASN A 345 -10.81 7.13 -1.33
CA ASN A 345 -10.26 7.95 -0.25
C ASN A 345 -9.94 9.37 -0.76
N LEU A 346 -10.55 10.37 -0.18
CA LEU A 346 -10.12 11.76 -0.39
C LEU A 346 -8.88 12.02 0.48
N GLY A 347 -7.70 11.81 -0.08
CA GLY A 347 -6.45 11.86 0.68
C GLY A 347 -5.82 13.24 0.79
N LEU A 348 -6.09 14.13 -0.18
CA LEU A 348 -5.54 15.50 -0.20
C LEU A 348 -6.58 16.52 -0.61
N VAL A 349 -6.58 17.66 0.08
CA VAL A 349 -7.30 18.86 -0.35
C VAL A 349 -6.44 20.09 -0.09
N ARG A 350 -6.44 21.06 -1.03
CA ARG A 350 -5.77 22.37 -0.89
C ARG A 350 -6.53 23.43 -1.65
N LEU A 351 -6.79 24.55 -1.02
CA LEU A 351 -7.25 25.75 -1.69
C LEU A 351 -6.03 26.54 -2.15
N GLU A 352 -5.81 26.58 -3.46
CA GLU A 352 -4.69 27.26 -4.13
C GLU A 352 -5.12 28.69 -4.60
N GLU A 353 -4.25 29.41 -5.26
CA GLU A 353 -4.53 30.82 -5.68
C GLU A 353 -5.71 30.93 -6.65
N ASP A 354 -5.90 29.96 -7.54
CA ASP A 354 -6.89 29.99 -8.62
C ASP A 354 -7.82 28.76 -8.65
N SER A 355 -7.57 27.79 -7.79
CA SER A 355 -8.28 26.51 -7.80
C SER A 355 -8.36 25.85 -6.44
N LEU A 356 -9.42 25.05 -6.24
CA LEU A 356 -9.46 24.01 -5.23
C LEU A 356 -8.90 22.72 -5.85
N PHE A 357 -7.81 22.20 -5.29
CA PHE A 357 -7.21 20.93 -5.66
C PHE A 357 -7.66 19.84 -4.70
N LEU A 358 -8.15 18.71 -5.26
CA LEU A 358 -8.45 17.49 -4.50
C LEU A 358 -7.80 16.30 -5.18
N ARG A 359 -7.30 15.35 -4.38
CA ARG A 359 -6.77 14.09 -4.91
C ARG A 359 -7.37 12.92 -4.18
N PHE A 360 -7.95 12.01 -4.96
CA PHE A 360 -8.58 10.80 -4.49
C PHE A 360 -7.74 9.58 -4.87
N ASP A 361 -7.75 8.56 -4.02
CA ASP A 361 -7.27 7.21 -4.28
C ASP A 361 -8.47 6.30 -4.48
N ILE A 362 -8.60 5.73 -5.66
CA ILE A 362 -9.67 4.80 -6.03
C ILE A 362 -9.05 3.41 -6.11
N ARG A 363 -9.56 2.47 -5.32
CA ARG A 363 -9.12 1.07 -5.34
C ARG A 363 -10.28 0.17 -5.69
N SER A 364 -10.03 -0.83 -6.54
CA SER A 364 -11.09 -1.75 -6.95
C SER A 364 -10.53 -3.10 -7.40
N LEU A 365 -11.08 -4.18 -6.88
CA LEU A 365 -10.87 -5.53 -7.39
C LEU A 365 -11.52 -5.72 -8.76
N PRO A 366 -12.81 -5.36 -8.97
CA PRO A 366 -13.39 -5.30 -10.32
C PRO A 366 -12.99 -3.99 -11.00
N GLU A 367 -12.11 -4.03 -12.01
CA GLU A 367 -11.63 -2.84 -12.73
C GLU A 367 -12.76 -1.90 -13.20
N HIS A 368 -13.84 -2.46 -13.76
CA HIS A 368 -14.97 -1.67 -14.23
C HIS A 368 -15.68 -0.89 -13.12
N MET A 369 -15.63 -1.35 -11.86
CA MET A 369 -16.17 -0.61 -10.74
C MET A 369 -15.27 0.58 -10.37
N GLY A 370 -13.95 0.41 -10.44
CA GLY A 370 -12.99 1.51 -10.29
C GLY A 370 -13.18 2.57 -11.36
N GLN A 371 -13.31 2.14 -12.63
CA GLN A 371 -13.56 3.03 -13.74
C GLN A 371 -14.90 3.77 -13.59
N PHE A 372 -15.97 3.08 -13.21
CA PHE A 372 -17.28 3.71 -12.95
C PHE A 372 -17.19 4.73 -11.81
N THR A 373 -16.40 4.45 -10.77
CA THR A 373 -16.20 5.38 -9.66
C THR A 373 -15.46 6.64 -10.11
N PHE A 374 -14.45 6.50 -10.97
CA PHE A 374 -13.76 7.63 -11.58
C PHE A 374 -14.72 8.46 -12.47
N GLU A 375 -15.53 7.82 -13.31
CA GLU A 375 -16.52 8.48 -14.17
C GLU A 375 -17.55 9.28 -13.36
N ARG A 376 -17.91 8.85 -12.15
CA ARG A 376 -18.77 9.63 -11.24
C ARG A 376 -18.12 10.93 -10.79
N LEU A 377 -16.79 10.92 -10.53
CA LEU A 377 -16.04 12.15 -10.22
C LEU A 377 -15.93 13.05 -11.47
N GLU A 378 -15.70 12.49 -12.64
CA GLU A 378 -15.73 13.25 -13.90
C GLU A 378 -17.09 13.91 -14.15
N LEU A 379 -18.19 13.19 -13.91
CA LEU A 379 -19.52 13.75 -14.05
C LEU A 379 -19.75 14.91 -13.08
N LEU A 380 -19.33 14.77 -11.81
CA LEU A 380 -19.39 15.86 -10.84
C LEU A 380 -18.51 17.05 -11.26
N ALA A 381 -17.33 16.78 -11.81
CA ALA A 381 -16.44 17.82 -12.34
C ALA A 381 -17.12 18.60 -13.49
N GLN A 382 -17.75 17.91 -14.44
CA GLN A 382 -18.50 18.55 -15.52
C GLN A 382 -19.64 19.41 -15.00
N LEU A 383 -20.39 18.94 -13.99
CA LEU A 383 -21.51 19.69 -13.40
C LEU A 383 -21.07 20.95 -12.63
N THR A 384 -19.85 20.96 -12.10
CA THR A 384 -19.31 22.06 -11.29
C THR A 384 -18.32 22.94 -12.01
N GLY A 385 -17.98 22.64 -13.27
CA GLY A 385 -16.97 23.36 -14.03
C GLY A 385 -15.52 23.03 -13.62
N ALA A 386 -15.31 21.93 -12.93
CA ALA A 386 -13.97 21.42 -12.57
C ALA A 386 -13.38 20.54 -13.69
N SER A 387 -12.08 20.29 -13.63
CA SER A 387 -11.42 19.21 -14.37
C SER A 387 -11.14 18.02 -13.46
N CYS A 388 -11.24 16.81 -14.02
CA CYS A 388 -10.87 15.57 -13.34
C CYS A 388 -9.94 14.77 -14.25
N THR A 389 -8.78 14.36 -13.77
CA THR A 389 -7.77 13.61 -14.53
C THR A 389 -7.16 12.53 -13.68
N SER A 390 -6.72 11.43 -14.30
CA SER A 390 -5.88 10.41 -13.63
C SER A 390 -4.45 10.50 -14.13
N THR A 391 -3.50 10.36 -13.26
CA THR A 391 -2.05 10.35 -13.56
C THR A 391 -1.39 9.04 -13.21
N LEU A 392 -2.05 8.21 -12.42
CA LEU A 392 -1.59 6.90 -12.00
C LEU A 392 -2.72 5.89 -12.12
N SER A 393 -2.42 4.74 -12.73
CA SER A 393 -3.30 3.56 -12.66
C SER A 393 -2.46 2.29 -12.64
N TYR A 394 -2.93 1.28 -11.91
CA TYR A 394 -2.32 -0.04 -11.86
C TYR A 394 -3.40 -1.13 -11.93
N PRO A 395 -3.10 -2.26 -12.60
CA PRO A 395 -4.07 -3.30 -12.87
C PRO A 395 -4.42 -4.11 -11.62
N SER A 396 -5.63 -4.67 -11.59
CA SER A 396 -6.01 -5.65 -10.58
C SER A 396 -5.48 -7.04 -10.94
N TRP A 397 -5.16 -7.82 -9.93
CA TRP A 397 -5.01 -9.26 -10.08
C TRP A 397 -6.36 -9.93 -9.79
N LYS A 398 -7.02 -10.39 -10.87
CA LYS A 398 -8.37 -10.96 -10.79
C LYS A 398 -8.37 -12.33 -10.13
N LEU A 399 -9.38 -12.59 -9.31
CA LEU A 399 -9.62 -13.91 -8.76
C LEU A 399 -10.05 -14.89 -9.84
N TYR A 400 -9.33 -16.01 -9.97
CA TYR A 400 -9.83 -17.15 -10.71
C TYR A 400 -10.76 -18.02 -9.86
N ALA A 401 -11.95 -18.32 -10.39
CA ALA A 401 -12.89 -19.24 -9.75
C ALA A 401 -12.27 -20.65 -9.61
N GLN A 402 -11.56 -21.11 -10.63
CA GLN A 402 -10.82 -22.37 -10.65
C GLN A 402 -9.33 -22.08 -10.80
N SER A 403 -8.54 -22.47 -9.83
CA SER A 403 -7.08 -22.28 -9.81
C SER A 403 -6.43 -23.60 -9.34
N PRO A 404 -5.91 -24.40 -10.28
CA PRO A 404 -5.18 -25.61 -9.94
C PRO A 404 -4.00 -25.39 -9.00
N LEU A 405 -3.29 -24.27 -9.18
CA LEU A 405 -2.17 -23.88 -8.30
C LEU A 405 -2.65 -23.63 -6.88
N ARG A 406 -3.70 -22.81 -6.69
CA ARG A 406 -4.28 -22.54 -5.37
C ARG A 406 -4.82 -23.81 -4.70
N GLU A 407 -5.54 -24.63 -5.44
CA GLU A 407 -6.06 -25.91 -4.91
C GLU A 407 -4.93 -26.81 -4.42
N ARG A 408 -3.85 -26.92 -5.21
CA ARG A 408 -2.65 -27.68 -4.82
C ARG A 408 -1.97 -27.06 -3.61
N ALA A 409 -1.83 -25.76 -3.58
CA ALA A 409 -1.23 -25.01 -2.48
C ALA A 409 -1.98 -25.27 -1.16
N VAL A 410 -3.32 -25.21 -1.16
CA VAL A 410 -4.16 -25.51 0.01
C VAL A 410 -3.95 -26.96 0.47
N GLN A 411 -3.98 -27.95 -0.44
CA GLN A 411 -3.78 -29.36 -0.11
C GLN A 411 -2.41 -29.62 0.52
N VAL A 412 -1.36 -29.02 -0.02
CA VAL A 412 0.01 -29.14 0.50
C VAL A 412 0.12 -28.52 1.88
N TYR A 413 -0.49 -27.35 2.08
CA TYR A 413 -0.49 -26.67 3.37
C TYR A 413 -1.20 -27.52 4.44
N GLU A 414 -2.42 -28.00 4.16
CA GLU A 414 -3.20 -28.86 5.06
C GLU A 414 -2.44 -30.15 5.43
N LYS A 415 -1.84 -30.82 4.43
CA LYS A 415 -1.04 -32.03 4.63
C LYS A 415 0.18 -31.78 5.52
N LYS A 416 0.85 -30.63 5.35
CA LYS A 416 2.09 -30.30 6.07
C LYS A 416 1.83 -29.84 7.50
N PHE A 417 0.83 -28.97 7.70
CA PHE A 417 0.62 -28.28 8.98
C PHE A 417 -0.60 -28.78 9.76
N SER A 418 -1.40 -29.70 9.18
CA SER A 418 -2.64 -30.23 9.77
C SER A 418 -3.68 -29.15 10.11
N THR A 419 -3.58 -27.99 9.45
CA THR A 419 -4.49 -26.86 9.56
C THR A 419 -4.79 -26.33 8.18
N LYS A 420 -5.96 -25.70 8.00
CA LYS A 420 -6.36 -25.10 6.73
C LYS A 420 -5.77 -23.69 6.61
N PRO A 421 -5.16 -23.32 5.47
CA PRO A 421 -4.76 -21.94 5.27
C PRO A 421 -5.99 -21.07 5.02
N GLU A 422 -5.88 -19.79 5.31
CA GLU A 422 -6.86 -18.79 4.90
C GLU A 422 -6.61 -18.42 3.44
N VAL A 423 -7.59 -18.69 2.57
CA VAL A 423 -7.56 -18.21 1.19
C VAL A 423 -8.27 -16.87 1.16
N THR A 424 -7.57 -15.81 0.79
CA THR A 424 -8.08 -14.45 0.86
C THR A 424 -7.59 -13.57 -0.28
N ALA A 425 -7.99 -12.32 -0.27
CA ALA A 425 -7.56 -11.28 -1.20
C ALA A 425 -7.13 -10.03 -0.43
N VAL A 426 -6.40 -9.14 -1.08
CA VAL A 426 -5.94 -7.90 -0.48
C VAL A 426 -6.46 -6.67 -1.23
N HIS A 427 -6.87 -5.64 -0.49
CA HIS A 427 -7.37 -4.38 -1.05
C HIS A 427 -6.23 -3.35 -1.25
N CYS A 428 -5.12 -3.81 -1.81
CA CYS A 428 -4.01 -2.97 -2.28
C CYS A 428 -3.44 -3.55 -3.58
N GLY A 429 -2.60 -2.78 -4.28
CA GLY A 429 -1.89 -3.27 -5.46
C GLY A 429 -0.83 -4.31 -5.07
N LEU A 430 -0.60 -5.24 -5.98
CA LEU A 430 0.54 -6.16 -5.96
C LEU A 430 1.08 -6.28 -7.39
N GLU A 431 2.37 -6.50 -7.53
CA GLU A 431 3.02 -6.66 -8.85
C GLU A 431 2.41 -7.79 -9.70
N VAL A 432 1.81 -8.80 -9.04
CA VAL A 432 1.08 -9.88 -9.71
C VAL A 432 0.03 -9.34 -10.69
N GLY A 433 -0.57 -8.18 -10.41
CA GLY A 433 -1.50 -7.51 -11.32
C GLY A 433 -0.88 -7.18 -12.68
N TYR A 434 0.38 -6.74 -12.71
CA TYR A 434 1.09 -6.43 -13.95
C TYR A 434 1.47 -7.67 -14.74
N PHE A 435 1.91 -8.74 -14.07
CA PHE A 435 2.15 -10.03 -14.71
C PHE A 435 0.86 -10.61 -15.28
N PHE A 436 -0.24 -10.47 -14.53
CA PHE A 436 -1.56 -10.88 -14.97
C PHE A 436 -2.04 -10.07 -16.19
N ALA A 437 -1.82 -8.77 -16.22
CA ALA A 437 -2.16 -7.92 -17.38
C ALA A 437 -1.40 -8.31 -18.64
N GLN A 438 -0.11 -8.68 -18.50
CA GLN A 438 0.70 -9.18 -19.60
C GLN A 438 0.33 -10.60 -20.03
N LYS A 439 -0.13 -11.44 -19.10
CA LYS A 439 -0.50 -12.83 -19.32
C LYS A 439 -1.84 -13.18 -18.66
N PRO A 440 -2.99 -12.85 -19.30
CA PRO A 440 -4.31 -12.91 -18.68
C PRO A 440 -4.78 -14.29 -18.19
N ASN A 441 -4.09 -15.37 -18.59
CA ASN A 441 -4.36 -16.74 -18.11
C ASN A 441 -3.39 -17.22 -17.04
N LEU A 442 -2.62 -16.32 -16.43
CA LEU A 442 -1.66 -16.64 -15.39
C LEU A 442 -2.40 -17.07 -14.12
N ASP A 443 -2.21 -18.31 -13.68
CA ASP A 443 -2.70 -18.80 -12.39
C ASP A 443 -1.70 -18.42 -11.31
N ALA A 444 -2.10 -17.56 -10.38
CA ALA A 444 -1.18 -16.99 -9.40
C ALA A 444 -1.69 -17.13 -7.96
N ILE A 445 -0.74 -17.27 -7.04
CA ILE A 445 -0.92 -17.14 -5.59
C ILE A 445 0.18 -16.27 -5.01
N CYS A 446 -0.08 -15.66 -3.84
CA CYS A 446 0.94 -14.98 -3.06
C CYS A 446 1.01 -15.63 -1.67
N ILE A 447 2.23 -15.94 -1.23
CA ILE A 447 2.54 -16.55 0.08
C ILE A 447 3.78 -15.88 0.66
N GLY A 448 3.95 -15.96 1.97
CA GLY A 448 5.16 -15.43 2.63
C GLY A 448 5.14 -15.61 4.13
N PRO A 449 6.22 -15.27 4.83
CA PRO A 449 6.30 -15.37 6.28
C PRO A 449 5.58 -14.21 7.00
N ASN A 450 5.35 -14.40 8.31
CA ASN A 450 4.81 -13.36 9.17
C ASN A 450 5.78 -12.18 9.25
N ARG A 451 5.36 -11.04 8.71
CA ARG A 451 6.04 -9.74 8.76
C ARG A 451 5.10 -8.70 9.35
N TRP A 452 5.63 -7.69 9.96
CA TRP A 452 4.86 -6.57 10.53
C TRP A 452 5.63 -5.28 10.46
N GLY A 453 4.91 -4.16 10.59
CA GLY A 453 5.52 -2.82 10.64
C GLY A 453 6.19 -2.40 9.34
N ASN A 454 5.83 -3.00 8.20
CA ASN A 454 6.38 -2.67 6.89
C ASN A 454 6.43 -1.15 6.68
N HIS A 455 7.47 -0.67 6.01
CA HIS A 455 7.69 0.75 5.69
C HIS A 455 7.91 1.64 6.93
N SER A 456 8.31 1.06 8.05
CA SER A 456 8.56 1.82 9.29
C SER A 456 9.73 1.23 10.09
N PRO A 457 10.32 2.01 11.02
CA PRO A 457 11.37 1.50 11.92
C PRO A 457 10.92 0.35 12.82
N SER A 458 9.63 0.08 12.94
CA SER A 458 9.07 -1.07 13.68
C SER A 458 8.99 -2.35 12.88
N GLU A 459 9.54 -2.38 11.67
CA GLU A 459 9.53 -3.54 10.80
C GLU A 459 10.25 -4.74 11.43
N GLY A 460 9.63 -5.90 11.29
CA GLY A 460 10.18 -7.16 11.77
C GLY A 460 9.54 -8.38 11.12
N MET A 461 10.14 -9.54 11.36
CA MET A 461 9.64 -10.84 10.88
C MET A 461 9.87 -11.95 11.91
N SER A 462 9.03 -13.00 11.88
CA SER A 462 9.15 -14.18 12.73
C SER A 462 10.09 -15.21 12.09
N ILE A 463 11.08 -15.65 12.85
CA ILE A 463 12.06 -16.68 12.45
C ILE A 463 11.35 -18.01 12.18
N GLU A 464 10.47 -18.44 13.08
CA GLU A 464 9.72 -19.69 12.92
C GLU A 464 8.85 -19.66 11.66
N SER A 465 8.22 -18.52 11.40
CA SER A 465 7.40 -18.32 10.21
C SER A 465 8.23 -18.36 8.92
N VAL A 466 9.43 -17.80 8.90
CA VAL A 466 10.35 -17.89 7.74
C VAL A 466 10.70 -19.35 7.44
N PHE A 467 11.02 -20.15 8.47
CA PHE A 467 11.25 -21.58 8.26
C PHE A 467 10.01 -22.29 7.72
N ARG A 468 8.83 -22.00 8.29
CA ARG A 468 7.56 -22.61 7.86
C ARG A 468 7.25 -22.25 6.40
N SER A 469 7.38 -20.99 6.02
CA SER A 469 7.08 -20.52 4.66
C SER A 469 8.08 -21.08 3.64
N THR A 470 9.37 -21.14 3.97
CA THR A 470 10.39 -21.74 3.11
C THR A 470 10.14 -23.24 2.91
N ASP A 471 9.87 -23.96 3.97
CA ASP A 471 9.53 -25.38 3.95
C ASP A 471 8.23 -25.66 3.17
N TYR A 472 7.25 -24.75 3.28
CA TYR A 472 5.99 -24.84 2.54
C TYR A 472 6.22 -24.64 1.05
N LEU A 473 6.98 -23.62 0.65
CA LEU A 473 7.36 -23.37 -0.74
C LEU A 473 8.07 -24.60 -1.35
N ILE A 474 9.06 -25.14 -0.66
CA ILE A 474 9.79 -26.35 -1.12
C ILE A 474 8.85 -27.52 -1.30
N GLN A 475 7.95 -27.76 -0.35
CA GLN A 475 6.99 -28.87 -0.45
C GLN A 475 5.98 -28.64 -1.56
N LEU A 476 5.52 -27.41 -1.77
CA LEU A 476 4.63 -27.05 -2.86
C LEU A 476 5.28 -27.34 -4.22
N LEU A 477 6.52 -26.88 -4.43
CA LEU A 477 7.25 -27.15 -5.67
C LEU A 477 7.40 -28.63 -5.98
N LYS A 478 7.58 -29.49 -4.97
CA LYS A 478 7.63 -30.95 -5.13
C LYS A 478 6.32 -31.56 -5.60
N GLU A 479 5.20 -30.99 -5.23
CA GLU A 479 3.86 -31.51 -5.56
C GLU A 479 3.32 -30.95 -6.90
N LEU A 480 4.02 -30.01 -7.52
CA LEU A 480 3.70 -29.44 -8.85
C LEU A 480 4.37 -30.26 -9.96
N LYS A 481 3.80 -31.47 -10.20
CA LYS A 481 4.34 -32.43 -11.16
C LYS A 481 3.37 -32.72 -12.30
#